data_50e2c0b57d927a8e39d4a9eb2ffd1275
#
_entry.id   50e2c0b57d927a8e39d4a9eb2ffd1275
#
_cell.length_a   1.000
_cell.length_b   1.000
_cell.length_c   1.000
_cell.angle_alpha   90.00
_cell.angle_beta   90.00
_cell.angle_gamma   90.00
#
_symmetry.space_group_name_H-M   'P 1'
#
loop_
_entity.id
_entity.type
_entity.pdbx_description
1 polymer ?
#
loop_
_entity_poly.entity_id
_entity_poly.type
_entity_poly.pdbx_seq_one_letter_code
_entity_poly.pdbx_strand_id
1 'polypeptide(L)'
;MKIGFIGLGNMATAMIGGMLQKGIAKPEDIIGSSKTETTAEKVKTKFNINTTTDNTAVAEQADILFLAVKPIFFPEVIAEIKDAVKADTLIVSIAAGRNLQYLKD
;
A
#
# COMPACT_ATOMS: atom_id res chain seq x y z
N MET A 1 -2.48 -12.51 -8.29
CA MET A 1 -3.16 -11.34 -7.71
C MET A 1 -2.12 -10.32 -7.25
N LYS A 2 -2.30 -9.08 -7.63
CA LYS A 2 -1.40 -8.01 -7.22
C LYS A 2 -1.92 -7.28 -6.00
N ILE A 3 -1.07 -7.13 -5.00
CA ILE A 3 -1.39 -6.44 -3.77
C ILE A 3 -0.59 -5.15 -3.73
N GLY A 4 -1.29 -4.02 -3.64
CA GLY A 4 -0.64 -2.72 -3.64
C GLY A 4 -0.74 -2.03 -2.30
N PHE A 5 0.31 -1.30 -1.94
CA PHE A 5 0.34 -0.49 -0.72
C PHE A 5 0.71 0.94 -1.09
N ILE A 6 -0.13 1.89 -0.73
CA ILE A 6 0.23 3.29 -0.85
C ILE A 6 0.66 3.75 0.53
N GLY A 7 1.96 4.01 0.67
CA GLY A 7 2.58 4.27 1.96
C GLY A 7 3.31 3.04 2.47
N LEU A 8 4.60 3.17 2.69
CA LEU A 8 5.45 2.07 3.17
C LEU A 8 6.01 2.39 4.55
N GLY A 9 5.11 2.80 5.46
CA GLY A 9 5.48 3.04 6.84
C GLY A 9 5.48 1.75 7.65
N ASN A 10 5.54 1.90 8.98
CA ASN A 10 5.67 0.74 9.86
C ASN A 10 4.53 -0.25 9.75
N MET A 11 3.30 0.24 9.62
CA MET A 11 2.15 -0.65 9.54
C MET A 11 2.14 -1.43 8.23
N ALA A 12 2.42 -0.76 7.13
CA ALA A 12 2.45 -1.42 5.83
C ALA A 12 3.56 -2.47 5.78
N THR A 13 4.74 -2.14 6.27
CA THR A 13 5.87 -3.09 6.24
C THR A 13 5.63 -4.27 7.17
N ALA A 14 4.94 -4.06 8.29
CA ALA A 14 4.58 -5.17 9.17
C ALA A 14 3.61 -6.12 8.46
N MET A 15 2.64 -5.59 7.73
CA MET A 15 1.71 -6.41 6.98
C MET A 15 2.41 -7.17 5.85
N ILE A 16 3.28 -6.49 5.14
CA ILE A 16 4.05 -7.12 4.06
C ILE A 16 4.87 -8.27 4.60
N GLY A 17 5.59 -8.03 5.69
CA GLY A 17 6.39 -9.07 6.32
C GLY A 17 5.56 -10.27 6.74
N GLY A 18 4.39 -10.03 7.32
CA GLY A 18 3.49 -11.09 7.74
C GLY A 18 2.96 -11.90 6.56
N MET A 19 2.58 -11.22 5.47
CA MET A 19 2.08 -11.90 4.29
C MET A 19 3.14 -12.80 3.67
N LEU A 20 4.36 -12.31 3.59
CA LEU A 20 5.47 -13.09 3.01
C LEU A 20 5.81 -14.28 3.89
N GLN A 21 5.86 -14.06 5.19
CA GLN A 21 6.22 -15.11 6.14
C GLN A 21 5.21 -16.26 6.12
N LYS A 22 3.93 -15.93 5.98
CA LYS A 22 2.87 -16.92 5.98
C LYS A 22 2.56 -17.49 4.60
N GLY A 23 3.25 -17.00 3.57
CA GLY A 23 3.03 -17.49 2.23
C GLY A 23 1.70 -17.05 1.62
N ILE A 24 1.08 -16.00 2.16
CA ILE A 24 -0.16 -15.46 1.62
C ILE A 24 0.09 -14.81 0.27
N ALA A 25 1.26 -14.19 0.11
CA ALA A 25 1.63 -13.54 -1.14
C ALA A 25 3.11 -13.76 -1.39
N LYS A 26 3.49 -13.70 -2.66
CA LYS A 26 4.89 -13.78 -3.06
C LYS A 26 5.44 -12.36 -3.20
N PRO A 27 6.76 -12.17 -3.03
CA PRO A 27 7.34 -10.84 -3.18
C PRO A 27 7.00 -10.17 -4.52
N GLU A 28 6.96 -10.93 -5.59
CA GLU A 28 6.66 -10.39 -6.91
C GLU A 28 5.21 -9.95 -7.07
N ASP A 29 4.34 -10.35 -6.16
CA ASP A 29 2.93 -9.97 -6.21
C ASP A 29 2.64 -8.69 -5.43
N ILE A 30 3.63 -8.14 -4.74
CA ILE A 30 3.45 -6.96 -3.91
C ILE A 30 4.16 -5.77 -4.52
N ILE A 31 3.46 -4.64 -4.59
CA ILE A 31 4.05 -3.38 -5.03
C ILE A 31 3.65 -2.30 -4.03
N GLY A 32 4.60 -1.46 -3.65
CA GLY A 32 4.33 -0.41 -2.69
C GLY A 32 4.92 0.92 -3.11
N SER A 33 4.31 2.01 -2.67
CA SER A 33 4.83 3.34 -2.93
C SER A 33 5.18 4.05 -1.64
N SER A 34 6.17 4.94 -1.72
CA SER A 34 6.55 5.80 -0.61
C SER A 34 6.82 7.20 -1.15
N LYS A 35 6.87 8.18 -0.24
CA LYS A 35 7.14 9.55 -0.65
C LYS A 35 8.57 9.78 -1.08
N THR A 36 9.50 8.95 -0.57
CA THR A 36 10.92 9.12 -0.85
C THR A 36 11.50 7.84 -1.43
N GLU A 37 12.50 8.01 -2.28
CA GLU A 37 13.22 6.87 -2.84
C GLU A 37 13.99 6.11 -1.78
N THR A 38 14.44 6.80 -0.75
CA THR A 38 15.19 6.17 0.34
C THR A 38 14.35 5.10 1.01
N THR A 39 13.10 5.43 1.34
CA THR A 39 12.19 4.46 1.96
C THR A 39 11.87 3.33 1.00
N ALA A 40 11.61 3.66 -0.26
CA ALA A 40 11.31 2.65 -1.28
C ALA A 40 12.44 1.64 -1.42
N GLU A 41 13.69 2.13 -1.49
CA GLU A 41 14.85 1.25 -1.62
C GLU A 41 15.04 0.37 -0.39
N LYS A 42 14.82 0.92 0.79
CA LYS A 42 14.94 0.18 2.04
C LYS A 42 13.98 -1.00 2.06
N VAL A 43 12.73 -0.75 1.72
CA VAL A 43 11.69 -1.78 1.73
C VAL A 43 11.94 -2.81 0.64
N LYS A 44 12.34 -2.35 -0.54
CA LYS A 44 12.69 -3.25 -1.63
C LYS A 44 13.81 -4.20 -1.24
N THR A 45 14.85 -3.67 -0.62
CA THR A 45 15.98 -4.48 -0.19
C THR A 45 15.58 -5.47 0.89
N LYS A 46 14.74 -5.03 1.83
CA LYS A 46 14.36 -5.87 2.97
C LYS A 46 13.42 -7.01 2.56
N PHE A 47 12.46 -6.73 1.70
CA PHE A 47 11.40 -7.70 1.37
C PHE A 47 11.46 -8.22 -0.06
N ASN A 48 12.29 -7.64 -0.88
CA ASN A 48 12.44 -8.03 -2.28
C ASN A 48 11.15 -7.85 -3.09
N ILE A 49 10.34 -6.86 -2.71
CA ILE A 49 9.11 -6.54 -3.42
C ILE A 49 9.34 -5.38 -4.40
N ASN A 50 8.36 -5.11 -5.24
CA ASN A 50 8.41 -3.98 -6.14
C ASN A 50 8.05 -2.69 -5.39
N THR A 51 8.83 -1.65 -5.58
CA THR A 51 8.57 -0.35 -4.94
C THR A 51 8.70 0.79 -5.94
N THR A 52 8.02 1.89 -5.63
CA THR A 52 8.03 3.08 -6.49
C THR A 52 7.72 4.30 -5.63
N THR A 53 7.89 5.49 -6.18
CA THR A 53 7.42 6.72 -5.54
C THR A 53 6.16 7.25 -6.21
N ASP A 54 5.60 6.49 -7.16
CA ASP A 54 4.42 6.90 -7.92
C ASP A 54 3.19 6.12 -7.46
N ASN A 55 2.27 6.80 -6.77
CA ASN A 55 1.06 6.17 -6.27
C ASN A 55 0.17 5.64 -7.39
N THR A 56 0.13 6.32 -8.53
CA THR A 56 -0.71 5.87 -9.63
C THR A 56 -0.22 4.56 -10.21
N ALA A 57 1.09 4.33 -10.23
CA ALA A 57 1.64 3.07 -10.71
C ALA A 57 1.17 1.90 -9.84
N VAL A 58 1.09 2.11 -8.53
CA VAL A 58 0.58 1.09 -7.61
C VAL A 58 -0.90 0.85 -7.86
N ALA A 59 -1.67 1.94 -7.97
CA ALA A 59 -3.12 1.85 -8.15
C ALA A 59 -3.50 1.13 -9.44
N GLU A 60 -2.75 1.35 -10.51
CA GLU A 60 -3.04 0.72 -11.79
C GLU A 60 -2.88 -0.80 -11.77
N GLN A 61 -1.98 -1.28 -10.95
CA GLN A 61 -1.62 -2.70 -10.92
C GLN A 61 -2.36 -3.50 -9.87
N ALA A 62 -2.84 -2.85 -8.82
CA ALA A 62 -3.36 -3.56 -7.65
C ALA A 62 -4.74 -4.15 -7.88
N ASP A 63 -4.92 -5.38 -7.45
CA ASP A 63 -6.23 -6.01 -7.34
C ASP A 63 -6.80 -5.71 -5.95
N ILE A 64 -5.93 -5.67 -4.95
CA ILE A 64 -6.26 -5.23 -3.61
C ILE A 64 -5.31 -4.08 -3.29
N LEU A 65 -5.85 -2.95 -2.92
CA LEU A 65 -5.06 -1.75 -2.66
C LEU A 65 -5.23 -1.30 -1.22
N PHE A 66 -4.14 -1.29 -0.48
CA PHE A 66 -4.13 -0.81 0.90
C PHE A 66 -3.66 0.62 0.95
N LEU A 67 -4.48 1.49 1.53
CA LEU A 67 -4.10 2.89 1.76
C LEU A 67 -3.52 2.98 3.16
N ALA A 68 -2.21 3.01 3.24
CA ALA A 68 -1.48 2.97 4.50
C ALA A 68 -0.81 4.31 4.82
N VAL A 69 -1.53 5.39 4.54
CA VAL A 69 -1.07 6.74 4.86
C VAL A 69 -1.92 7.28 6.00
N LYS A 70 -1.47 8.38 6.60
CA LYS A 70 -2.25 9.02 7.66
C LYS A 70 -3.58 9.52 7.09
N PRO A 71 -4.67 9.49 7.89
CA PRO A 71 -5.98 9.89 7.39
C PRO A 71 -6.02 11.30 6.78
N ILE A 72 -5.20 12.19 7.26
CA ILE A 72 -5.15 13.56 6.74
C ILE A 72 -4.76 13.59 5.26
N PHE A 73 -4.06 12.57 4.78
CA PHE A 73 -3.63 12.50 3.38
C PHE A 73 -4.59 11.73 2.50
N PHE A 74 -5.64 11.12 3.06
CA PHE A 74 -6.58 10.32 2.27
C PHE A 74 -7.20 11.10 1.11
N PRO A 75 -7.76 12.30 1.33
CA PRO A 75 -8.40 13.01 0.21
C PRO A 75 -7.44 13.27 -0.94
N GLU A 76 -6.21 13.65 -0.64
CA GLU A 76 -5.20 13.91 -1.65
C GLU A 76 -4.83 12.64 -2.42
N VAL A 77 -4.61 11.55 -1.69
CA VAL A 77 -4.24 10.28 -2.31
C VAL A 77 -5.39 9.74 -3.15
N ILE A 78 -6.60 9.78 -2.64
CA ILE A 78 -7.77 9.30 -3.37
C ILE A 78 -7.97 10.08 -4.65
N ALA A 79 -7.82 11.40 -4.60
CA ALA A 79 -7.93 12.23 -5.79
C ALA A 79 -6.87 11.87 -6.83
N GLU A 80 -5.69 11.51 -6.36
CA GLU A 80 -4.56 11.17 -7.22
C GLU A 80 -4.79 9.85 -7.95
N ILE A 81 -5.38 8.86 -7.28
CA ILE A 81 -5.46 7.50 -7.81
C ILE A 81 -6.82 7.11 -8.38
N LYS A 82 -7.85 7.92 -8.17
CA LYS A 82 -9.22 7.52 -8.51
C LYS A 82 -9.41 7.12 -9.96
N ASP A 83 -8.66 7.71 -10.86
CA ASP A 83 -8.77 7.39 -12.28
C ASP A 83 -7.81 6.27 -12.70
N ALA A 84 -6.91 5.89 -11.81
CA ALA A 84 -5.90 4.86 -12.10
C ALA A 84 -6.33 3.48 -11.61
N VAL A 85 -7.16 3.40 -10.56
CA VAL A 85 -7.58 2.10 -10.03
C VAL A 85 -8.48 1.38 -11.02
N LYS A 86 -8.37 0.06 -11.03
CA LYS A 86 -9.24 -0.76 -11.87
C LYS A 86 -10.64 -0.80 -11.27
N ALA A 87 -11.63 -1.05 -12.11
CA ALA A 87 -13.03 -1.02 -11.67
C ALA A 87 -13.33 -2.02 -10.55
N ASP A 88 -12.64 -3.15 -10.54
CA ASP A 88 -12.88 -4.21 -9.56
C ASP A 88 -11.83 -4.27 -8.45
N THR A 89 -11.02 -3.24 -8.31
CA THR A 89 -10.02 -3.17 -7.25
C THR A 89 -10.70 -3.02 -5.89
N LEU A 90 -10.31 -3.89 -4.95
CA LEU A 90 -10.76 -3.75 -3.56
C LEU A 90 -9.83 -2.78 -2.85
N ILE A 91 -10.38 -1.71 -2.29
CA ILE A 91 -9.60 -0.70 -1.59
C ILE A 91 -9.82 -0.86 -0.10
N VAL A 92 -8.73 -1.01 0.64
CA VAL A 92 -8.76 -1.18 2.10
C VAL A 92 -8.00 -0.01 2.72
N SER A 93 -8.67 0.72 3.59
CA SER A 93 -8.04 1.84 4.30
C SER A 93 -7.45 1.36 5.61
N ILE A 94 -6.18 1.70 5.84
CA ILE A 94 -5.50 1.42 7.09
C ILE A 94 -5.11 2.76 7.68
N ALA A 95 -5.71 3.11 8.83
CA ALA A 95 -5.39 4.38 9.47
C ALA A 95 -4.43 4.11 10.61
N ALA A 96 -3.16 4.37 10.37
CA ALA A 96 -2.11 4.15 11.35
C ALA A 96 -2.45 4.90 12.64
N GLY A 97 -2.38 4.19 13.76
CA GLY A 97 -2.67 4.78 15.05
C GLY A 97 -4.15 4.96 15.34
N ARG A 98 -5.03 4.43 14.50
CA ARG A 98 -6.48 4.49 14.71
C ARG A 98 -7.03 3.10 14.88
N ASN A 99 -8.13 3.00 15.60
CA ASN A 99 -8.80 1.71 15.79
C ASN A 99 -9.95 1.57 14.80
N LEU A 100 -10.57 0.40 14.80
CA LEU A 100 -11.67 0.11 13.90
C LEU A 100 -12.86 1.01 14.11
N GLN A 101 -13.09 1.42 15.35
CA GLN A 101 -14.22 2.28 15.66
C GLN A 101 -14.11 3.62 14.93
N TYR A 102 -12.91 4.15 14.87
CA TYR A 102 -12.68 5.38 14.12
C TYR A 102 -13.02 5.19 12.63
N LEU A 103 -12.63 4.07 12.08
CA LEU A 103 -12.87 3.80 10.66
C LEU A 103 -14.34 3.58 10.35
N LYS A 104 -15.11 3.08 11.30
CA LYS A 104 -16.53 2.87 11.12
C LYS A 104 -17.32 4.16 11.13
N ASP A 105 -16.83 5.14 11.84
CA ASP A 105 -17.50 6.43 11.95
C ASP A 105 -17.25 7.28 10.72
#